data_f8f7d0608922776eeacba69d32221b50
#
_entry.id   f8f7d0608922776eeacba69d32221b50
#
_cell.length_a   1.000
_cell.length_b   1.000
_cell.length_c   1.000
_cell.angle_alpha   90.00
_cell.angle_beta   90.00
_cell.angle_gamma   90.00
#
_symmetry.space_group_name_H-M   'P 1'
#
loop_
_entity.id
_entity.type
_entity.pdbx_description
1 polymer ?
#
loop_
_entity_poly.entity_id
_entity_poly.type
_entity_poly.pdbx_seq_one_letter_code
_entity_poly.pdbx_strand_id
1 'polypeptide(L)'
;METRQLQHFLVVARARTLTEAAETLHITQPALSMSIRRLEEILDVTLFRRERRQMILTEAGKTLLSRAEAVLNAEEALRFAARELARNEVRFRIAFCDPGPYWYFVPRLAATLAGVTLEPVLVPDDCTPEALRSGRFDCVVSAEDWRETDIVSQLWAVDRTYLSLSTDRLDALTIEGVCVEELADPDFRGTARMADLRAGEICFLGLDGAFSRQTRGLHALLHPSVKMTVYRDFFLFRHDLMTSRAPTFTTEMVRTYRDDGTRRLVLITDELGDIGYRLCWRRADEERGVLRRFLELAFEHAKNYEAAAREFA
;
A
#
# COMPACT_ATOMS: atom_id res chain seq x y z
N MET A 1 28.06 10.11 17.31
CA MET A 1 27.11 9.18 16.68
C MET A 1 27.14 9.40 15.18
N GLU A 2 27.37 8.35 14.43
CA GLU A 2 27.40 8.39 12.95
C GLU A 2 26.16 7.72 12.37
N THR A 3 25.66 8.19 11.27
CA THR A 3 24.49 7.63 10.57
C THR A 3 24.69 6.15 10.22
N ARG A 4 25.93 5.78 9.89
CA ARG A 4 26.29 4.38 9.62
C ARG A 4 26.02 3.45 10.81
N GLN A 5 26.23 3.92 12.04
CA GLN A 5 25.93 3.14 13.25
C GLN A 5 24.42 2.91 13.41
N LEU A 6 23.59 3.91 13.05
CA LEU A 6 22.12 3.74 13.02
C LEU A 6 21.69 2.75 11.95
N GLN A 7 22.28 2.77 10.75
CA GLN A 7 22.03 1.77 9.71
C GLN A 7 22.36 0.35 10.20
N HIS A 8 23.51 0.16 10.85
CA HIS A 8 23.89 -1.10 11.45
C HIS A 8 22.88 -1.57 12.50
N PHE A 9 22.39 -0.63 13.34
CA PHE A 9 21.37 -0.92 14.35
C PHE A 9 20.07 -1.44 13.72
N LEU A 10 19.56 -0.79 12.65
CA LEU A 10 18.35 -1.21 11.96
C LEU A 10 18.50 -2.59 11.31
N VAL A 11 19.63 -2.86 10.67
CA VAL A 11 19.85 -4.16 10.01
C VAL A 11 19.92 -5.28 11.06
N VAL A 12 20.63 -5.06 12.18
CA VAL A 12 20.69 -6.04 13.29
C VAL A 12 19.31 -6.27 13.92
N ALA A 13 18.48 -5.24 14.04
CA ALA A 13 17.13 -5.34 14.57
C ALA A 13 16.18 -6.20 13.69
N ARG A 14 16.43 -6.27 12.40
CA ARG A 14 15.64 -7.03 11.42
C ARG A 14 16.19 -8.45 11.16
N ALA A 15 17.47 -8.68 11.45
CA ALA A 15 18.12 -9.98 11.23
C ALA A 15 17.90 -10.92 12.44
N ARG A 16 17.95 -12.24 12.19
CA ARG A 16 17.86 -13.24 13.25
C ARG A 16 19.17 -13.38 14.03
N THR A 17 20.30 -13.18 13.36
CA THR A 17 21.64 -13.32 13.94
C THR A 17 22.54 -12.17 13.53
N LEU A 18 23.57 -11.91 14.35
CA LEU A 18 24.58 -10.89 14.03
C LEU A 18 25.41 -11.26 12.79
N THR A 19 25.55 -12.56 12.48
CA THR A 19 26.24 -13.04 11.29
C THR A 19 25.44 -12.73 10.03
N GLU A 20 24.14 -13.01 10.01
CA GLU A 20 23.22 -12.65 8.93
C GLU A 20 23.19 -11.14 8.65
N ALA A 21 23.15 -10.33 9.71
CA ALA A 21 23.21 -8.87 9.60
C ALA A 21 24.54 -8.40 8.99
N ALA A 22 25.67 -9.02 9.36
CA ALA A 22 26.99 -8.69 8.86
C ALA A 22 27.14 -9.06 7.37
N GLU A 23 26.58 -10.20 6.95
CA GLU A 23 26.51 -10.62 5.55
C GLU A 23 25.68 -9.64 4.72
N THR A 24 24.51 -9.24 5.21
CA THR A 24 23.65 -8.22 4.57
C THR A 24 24.37 -6.89 4.37
N LEU A 25 25.21 -6.51 5.33
CA LEU A 25 25.98 -5.25 5.29
C LEU A 25 27.33 -5.37 4.57
N HIS A 26 27.71 -6.58 4.11
CA HIS A 26 29.00 -6.88 3.49
C HIS A 26 30.20 -6.47 4.36
N ILE A 27 30.10 -6.69 5.69
CA ILE A 27 31.16 -6.43 6.66
C ILE A 27 31.41 -7.65 7.53
N THR A 28 32.49 -7.63 8.31
CA THR A 28 32.76 -8.73 9.24
C THR A 28 31.89 -8.61 10.50
N GLN A 29 31.47 -9.74 11.06
CA GLN A 29 30.68 -9.80 12.29
C GLN A 29 31.36 -9.08 13.49
N PRO A 30 32.70 -9.17 13.71
CA PRO A 30 33.37 -8.35 14.73
C PRO A 30 33.25 -6.85 14.51
N ALA A 31 33.36 -6.39 13.24
CA ALA A 31 33.22 -4.97 12.93
C ALA A 31 31.78 -4.46 13.21
N LEU A 32 30.76 -5.27 12.85
CA LEU A 32 29.37 -4.96 13.18
C LEU A 32 29.13 -4.92 14.69
N SER A 33 29.62 -5.93 15.42
CA SER A 33 29.51 -5.98 16.89
C SER A 33 30.14 -4.75 17.56
N MET A 34 31.30 -4.32 17.08
CA MET A 34 31.98 -3.12 17.59
C MET A 34 31.21 -1.84 17.28
N SER A 35 30.59 -1.76 16.10
CA SER A 35 29.75 -0.62 15.70
C SER A 35 28.52 -0.48 16.61
N ILE A 36 27.84 -1.60 16.91
CA ILE A 36 26.68 -1.60 17.82
C ILE A 36 27.11 -1.18 19.24
N ARG A 37 28.20 -1.76 19.77
CA ARG A 37 28.70 -1.36 21.09
C ARG A 37 29.02 0.12 21.20
N ARG A 38 29.69 0.70 20.19
CA ARG A 38 29.95 2.14 20.16
C ARG A 38 28.69 2.98 20.14
N LEU A 39 27.63 2.50 19.44
CA LEU A 39 26.35 3.18 19.45
C LEU A 39 25.70 3.13 20.84
N GLU A 40 25.72 1.98 21.50
CA GLU A 40 25.22 1.79 22.88
C GLU A 40 25.98 2.68 23.87
N GLU A 41 27.32 2.76 23.75
CA GLU A 41 28.16 3.66 24.55
C GLU A 41 27.81 5.14 24.35
N ILE A 42 27.58 5.57 23.09
CA ILE A 42 27.23 6.96 22.76
C ILE A 42 25.85 7.32 23.32
N LEU A 43 24.91 6.38 23.28
CA LEU A 43 23.53 6.59 23.73
C LEU A 43 23.34 6.31 25.23
N ASP A 44 24.36 5.75 25.87
CA ASP A 44 24.34 5.28 27.27
C ASP A 44 23.18 4.33 27.57
N VAL A 45 22.85 3.45 26.63
CA VAL A 45 21.80 2.42 26.76
C VAL A 45 22.20 1.14 26.04
N THR A 46 21.71 0.00 26.55
CA THR A 46 21.83 -1.28 25.87
C THR A 46 20.67 -1.46 24.90
N LEU A 47 20.97 -1.58 23.61
CA LEU A 47 19.96 -1.74 22.55
C LEU A 47 19.57 -3.20 22.34
N PHE A 48 20.54 -4.13 22.53
CA PHE A 48 20.32 -5.56 22.33
C PHE A 48 20.73 -6.36 23.55
N ARG A 49 20.01 -7.44 23.80
CA ARG A 49 20.41 -8.54 24.68
C ARG A 49 20.66 -9.80 23.84
N ARG A 50 21.61 -10.61 24.31
CA ARG A 50 21.95 -11.86 23.62
C ARG A 50 21.25 -13.03 24.29
N GLU A 51 20.38 -13.73 23.54
CA GLU A 51 19.71 -14.95 24.02
C GLU A 51 19.95 -16.09 23.02
N ARG A 52 20.52 -17.20 23.47
CA ARG A 52 20.72 -18.44 22.68
C ARG A 52 21.26 -18.20 21.25
N ARG A 53 22.25 -17.33 21.10
CA ARG A 53 22.86 -16.89 19.82
C ARG A 53 22.05 -15.91 18.99
N GLN A 54 20.89 -15.44 19.45
CA GLN A 54 20.09 -14.41 18.78
C GLN A 54 20.33 -13.04 19.44
N MET A 55 20.19 -12.00 18.66
CA MET A 55 20.16 -10.61 19.11
C MET A 55 18.71 -10.18 19.28
N ILE A 56 18.31 -9.86 20.49
CA ILE A 56 16.93 -9.44 20.79
C ILE A 56 16.97 -8.00 21.29
N LEU A 57 16.09 -7.16 20.72
CA LEU A 57 15.95 -5.77 21.16
C LEU A 57 15.53 -5.71 22.63
N THR A 58 16.18 -4.83 23.38
CA THR A 58 15.72 -4.40 24.71
C THR A 58 14.51 -3.46 24.58
N GLU A 59 13.86 -3.07 25.66
CA GLU A 59 12.81 -2.04 25.62
C GLU A 59 13.36 -0.69 25.13
N ALA A 60 14.58 -0.32 25.54
CA ALA A 60 15.27 0.85 25.00
C ALA A 60 15.51 0.70 23.49
N GLY A 61 15.97 -0.49 23.03
CA GLY A 61 16.16 -0.79 21.60
C GLY A 61 14.87 -0.63 20.79
N LYS A 62 13.74 -1.17 21.28
CA LYS A 62 12.44 -1.02 20.64
C LYS A 62 11.99 0.44 20.52
N THR A 63 12.15 1.19 21.62
CA THR A 63 11.80 2.62 21.65
C THR A 63 12.66 3.45 20.70
N LEU A 64 13.97 3.14 20.63
CA LEU A 64 14.90 3.89 19.79
C LEU A 64 14.91 3.47 18.32
N LEU A 65 14.31 2.32 17.99
CA LEU A 65 14.26 1.82 16.61
C LEU A 65 13.59 2.84 15.67
N SER A 66 12.37 3.27 16.00
CA SER A 66 11.63 4.27 15.22
C SER A 66 12.33 5.61 15.15
N ARG A 67 13.04 6.01 16.22
CA ARG A 67 13.82 7.25 16.26
C ARG A 67 15.05 7.17 15.36
N ALA A 68 15.72 6.03 15.32
CA ALA A 68 16.86 5.79 14.44
C ALA A 68 16.43 5.80 12.95
N GLU A 69 15.29 5.20 12.64
CA GLU A 69 14.67 5.26 11.32
C GLU A 69 14.38 6.71 10.90
N ALA A 70 13.78 7.50 11.80
CA ALA A 70 13.48 8.91 11.53
C ALA A 70 14.75 9.73 11.22
N VAL A 71 15.86 9.51 11.91
CA VAL A 71 17.14 10.19 11.65
C VAL A 71 17.69 9.80 10.28
N LEU A 72 17.68 8.52 9.92
CA LEU A 72 18.17 8.07 8.62
C LEU A 72 17.32 8.62 7.47
N ASN A 73 16.01 8.64 7.64
CA ASN A 73 15.09 9.20 6.68
C ASN A 73 15.30 10.73 6.52
N ALA A 74 15.54 11.44 7.61
CA ALA A 74 15.85 12.88 7.57
C ALA A 74 17.19 13.17 6.85
N GLU A 75 18.22 12.34 7.03
CA GLU A 75 19.47 12.43 6.29
C GLU A 75 19.25 12.20 4.79
N GLU A 76 18.49 11.19 4.44
CA GLU A 76 18.16 10.90 3.04
C GLU A 76 17.37 12.05 2.41
N ALA A 77 16.40 12.62 3.12
CA ALA A 77 15.64 13.80 2.68
C ALA A 77 16.55 15.02 2.46
N LEU A 78 17.51 15.26 3.36
CA LEU A 78 18.48 16.35 3.20
C LEU A 78 19.37 16.14 1.96
N ARG A 79 19.91 14.92 1.79
CA ARG A 79 20.73 14.58 0.60
C ARG A 79 19.93 14.73 -0.68
N PHE A 80 18.66 14.36 -0.64
CA PHE A 80 17.74 14.50 -1.76
C PHE A 80 17.50 15.97 -2.10
N ALA A 81 17.12 16.80 -1.12
CA ALA A 81 16.91 18.25 -1.32
C ALA A 81 18.16 18.94 -1.90
N ALA A 82 19.35 18.55 -1.43
CA ALA A 82 20.60 19.06 -1.98
C ALA A 82 20.81 18.68 -3.45
N ARG A 83 20.43 17.46 -3.85
CA ARG A 83 20.51 17.02 -5.26
C ARG A 83 19.47 17.73 -6.14
N GLU A 84 18.28 17.98 -5.65
CA GLU A 84 17.24 18.75 -6.36
C GLU A 84 17.72 20.18 -6.64
N LEU A 85 18.30 20.86 -5.64
CA LEU A 85 18.88 22.18 -5.79
C LEU A 85 20.02 22.20 -6.84
N ALA A 86 20.83 21.14 -6.88
CA ALA A 86 21.94 21.03 -7.83
C ALA A 86 21.48 20.75 -9.27
N ARG A 87 20.32 20.09 -9.47
CA ARG A 87 19.81 19.68 -10.79
C ARG A 87 18.77 20.60 -11.38
N ASN A 88 18.25 21.54 -10.62
CA ASN A 88 17.13 22.42 -11.00
C ASN A 88 15.86 21.63 -11.45
N GLU A 89 15.71 20.39 -10.98
CA GLU A 89 14.56 19.52 -11.26
C GLU A 89 13.62 19.50 -10.05
N VAL A 90 12.37 19.78 -10.26
CA VAL A 90 11.35 19.63 -9.22
C VAL A 90 10.87 18.18 -9.23
N ARG A 91 11.12 17.44 -8.14
CA ARG A 91 10.65 16.07 -7.95
C ARG A 91 9.52 16.04 -6.94
N PHE A 92 8.60 15.13 -7.14
CA PHE A 92 7.48 14.90 -6.24
C PHE A 92 7.34 13.40 -5.98
N ARG A 93 7.61 13.00 -4.74
CA ARG A 93 7.55 11.60 -4.31
C ARG A 93 6.21 11.29 -3.69
N ILE A 94 5.53 10.30 -4.24
CA ILE A 94 4.23 9.86 -3.74
C ILE A 94 4.24 8.36 -3.46
N ALA A 95 3.85 7.98 -2.24
CA ALA A 95 3.66 6.59 -1.87
C ALA A 95 2.19 6.18 -1.98
N PHE A 96 1.96 4.97 -2.44
CA PHE A 96 0.65 4.35 -2.52
C PHE A 96 0.60 3.11 -1.64
N CYS A 97 -0.40 3.03 -0.76
CA CYS A 97 -0.65 1.85 0.08
C CYS A 97 -1.29 0.69 -0.69
N ASP A 98 -1.85 0.96 -1.87
CA ASP A 98 -2.68 0.02 -2.63
C ASP A 98 -2.41 0.13 -4.13
N PRO A 99 -2.41 -1.01 -4.86
CA PRO A 99 -2.22 -1.03 -6.30
C PRO A 99 -3.34 -0.35 -7.10
N GLY A 100 -4.59 -0.34 -6.63
CA GLY A 100 -5.71 0.25 -7.34
C GLY A 100 -5.47 1.72 -7.70
N PRO A 101 -5.33 2.63 -6.73
CA PRO A 101 -5.04 4.03 -6.99
C PRO A 101 -3.69 4.24 -7.69
N TYR A 102 -2.67 3.41 -7.40
CA TYR A 102 -1.39 3.49 -8.11
C TYR A 102 -1.57 3.32 -9.62
N TRP A 103 -2.22 2.23 -10.05
CA TRP A 103 -2.42 1.92 -11.47
C TRP A 103 -3.37 2.87 -12.17
N TYR A 104 -4.40 3.34 -11.48
CA TYR A 104 -5.39 4.23 -12.07
C TYR A 104 -4.88 5.66 -12.23
N PHE A 105 -4.30 6.23 -11.17
CA PHE A 105 -3.98 7.67 -11.14
C PHE A 105 -2.57 8.00 -11.63
N VAL A 106 -1.56 7.14 -11.40
CA VAL A 106 -0.18 7.47 -11.77
C VAL A 106 -0.02 7.83 -13.24
N PRO A 107 -0.53 7.07 -14.24
CA PRO A 107 -0.40 7.46 -15.64
C PRO A 107 -1.07 8.80 -15.98
N ARG A 108 -2.19 9.12 -15.33
CA ARG A 108 -2.94 10.35 -15.53
C ARG A 108 -2.23 11.55 -14.93
N LEU A 109 -1.73 11.41 -13.72
CA LEU A 109 -0.95 12.44 -13.04
C LEU A 109 0.37 12.72 -13.76
N ALA A 110 1.07 11.69 -14.20
CA ALA A 110 2.32 11.84 -14.96
C ALA A 110 2.11 12.57 -16.29
N ALA A 111 0.95 12.36 -16.95
CA ALA A 111 0.63 13.04 -18.19
C ALA A 111 0.27 14.53 -18.01
N THR A 112 -0.23 14.93 -16.83
CA THR A 112 -0.75 16.28 -16.59
C THR A 112 0.17 17.17 -15.74
N LEU A 113 1.07 16.58 -14.93
CA LEU A 113 1.99 17.29 -14.05
C LEU A 113 3.25 17.74 -14.81
N ALA A 114 3.12 18.73 -15.66
CA ALA A 114 4.23 19.23 -16.48
C ALA A 114 5.31 19.94 -15.65
N GLY A 115 6.59 19.67 -15.94
CA GLY A 115 7.76 20.31 -15.30
C GLY A 115 8.09 19.73 -13.92
N VAL A 116 7.46 18.63 -13.53
CA VAL A 116 7.73 17.91 -12.28
C VAL A 116 8.03 16.45 -12.60
N THR A 117 9.12 15.93 -12.07
CA THR A 117 9.39 14.49 -12.11
C THR A 117 8.61 13.80 -11.00
N LEU A 118 7.54 13.12 -11.36
CA LEU A 118 6.74 12.32 -10.42
C LEU A 118 7.48 11.01 -10.13
N GLU A 119 7.70 10.71 -8.84
CA GLU A 119 8.31 9.47 -8.36
C GLU A 119 7.27 8.66 -7.55
N PRO A 120 6.39 7.91 -8.21
CA PRO A 120 5.38 7.11 -7.54
C PRO A 120 5.97 5.77 -7.07
N VAL A 121 5.65 5.37 -5.86
CA VAL A 121 6.11 4.10 -5.26
C VAL A 121 4.92 3.36 -4.65
N LEU A 122 4.82 2.08 -4.93
CA LEU A 122 3.85 1.19 -4.29
C LEU A 122 4.56 0.53 -3.09
N VAL A 123 4.20 0.95 -1.88
CA VAL A 123 4.85 0.53 -0.62
C VAL A 123 3.79 0.39 0.48
N PRO A 124 2.99 -0.68 0.49
CA PRO A 124 1.86 -0.83 1.41
C PRO A 124 2.25 -0.68 2.89
N ASP A 125 3.41 -1.22 3.28
CA ASP A 125 3.87 -1.22 4.67
C ASP A 125 4.51 0.11 5.11
N ASP A 126 4.94 0.92 4.17
CA ASP A 126 5.63 2.20 4.41
C ASP A 126 4.71 3.43 4.28
N CYS A 127 3.42 3.23 4.01
CA CYS A 127 2.42 4.30 4.00
C CYS A 127 2.03 4.66 5.43
N THR A 128 2.89 5.40 6.12
CA THR A 128 2.73 5.78 7.53
C THR A 128 2.90 7.30 7.72
N PRO A 129 2.35 7.89 8.80
CA PRO A 129 2.61 9.27 9.17
C PRO A 129 4.11 9.59 9.28
N GLU A 130 4.90 8.63 9.77
CA GLU A 130 6.34 8.77 9.96
C GLU A 130 7.10 8.91 8.63
N ALA A 131 6.65 8.24 7.58
CA ALA A 131 7.22 8.36 6.24
C ALA A 131 7.03 9.77 5.64
N LEU A 132 5.96 10.47 6.02
CA LEU A 132 5.76 11.90 5.71
C LEU A 132 6.63 12.80 6.58
N ARG A 133 6.64 12.59 7.91
CA ARG A 133 7.42 13.40 8.85
C ARG A 133 8.90 13.39 8.53
N SER A 134 9.43 12.24 8.16
CA SER A 134 10.83 12.08 7.76
C SER A 134 11.16 12.73 6.41
N GLY A 135 10.17 13.17 5.65
CA GLY A 135 10.38 13.70 4.30
C GLY A 135 10.74 12.63 3.25
N ARG A 136 10.54 11.36 3.56
CA ARG A 136 10.72 10.27 2.59
C ARG A 136 9.77 10.42 1.41
N PHE A 137 8.53 10.86 1.69
CA PHE A 137 7.52 11.18 0.69
C PHE A 137 6.98 12.59 0.88
N ASP A 138 6.57 13.20 -0.21
CA ASP A 138 5.90 14.50 -0.22
C ASP A 138 4.40 14.33 0.00
N CYS A 139 3.84 13.21 -0.48
CA CYS A 139 2.44 12.80 -0.31
C CYS A 139 2.34 11.28 -0.13
N VAL A 140 1.33 10.83 0.59
CA VAL A 140 0.99 9.40 0.73
C VAL A 140 -0.48 9.21 0.41
N VAL A 141 -0.79 8.19 -0.40
CA VAL A 141 -2.14 7.67 -0.58
C VAL A 141 -2.37 6.58 0.44
N SER A 142 -3.31 6.79 1.37
CA SER A 142 -3.66 5.86 2.44
C SER A 142 -5.14 5.50 2.42
N ALA A 143 -5.48 4.28 2.81
CA ALA A 143 -6.86 3.88 3.10
C ALA A 143 -7.25 4.18 4.57
N GLU A 144 -6.35 4.73 5.37
CA GLU A 144 -6.57 5.09 6.77
C GLU A 144 -6.76 6.59 6.95
N ASP A 145 -7.65 6.96 7.88
CA ASP A 145 -7.82 8.34 8.30
C ASP A 145 -6.83 8.68 9.42
N TRP A 146 -5.76 9.35 9.06
CA TRP A 146 -4.74 9.78 10.02
C TRP A 146 -5.17 11.04 10.74
N ARG A 147 -5.50 10.90 12.03
CA ARG A 147 -5.94 12.01 12.88
C ARG A 147 -4.76 12.64 13.62
N GLU A 148 -3.80 13.13 12.85
CA GLU A 148 -2.57 13.75 13.34
C GLU A 148 -2.65 15.28 13.19
N THR A 149 -2.10 16.04 14.13
CA THR A 149 -2.18 17.51 14.10
C THR A 149 -1.28 18.15 13.04
N ASP A 150 -0.17 17.50 12.72
CA ASP A 150 0.86 17.95 11.77
C ASP A 150 0.70 17.38 10.35
N ILE A 151 -0.27 16.48 10.16
CA ILE A 151 -0.59 15.86 8.88
C ILE A 151 -2.02 16.22 8.48
N VAL A 152 -2.22 16.52 7.23
CA VAL A 152 -3.55 16.63 6.61
C VAL A 152 -3.88 15.30 5.98
N SER A 153 -5.05 14.74 6.29
CA SER A 153 -5.58 13.52 5.72
C SER A 153 -6.94 13.82 5.10
N GLN A 154 -6.99 13.95 3.78
CA GLN A 154 -8.21 14.34 3.06
C GLN A 154 -8.71 13.20 2.18
N LEU A 155 -10.01 12.88 2.30
CA LEU A 155 -10.64 11.91 1.41
C LEU A 155 -10.46 12.36 -0.05
N TRP A 156 -9.95 11.47 -0.86
CA TRP A 156 -9.59 11.74 -2.25
C TRP A 156 -10.48 11.01 -3.23
N ALA A 157 -10.64 9.69 -3.06
CA ALA A 157 -11.45 8.84 -3.93
C ALA A 157 -12.05 7.68 -3.14
N VAL A 158 -13.20 7.20 -3.60
CA VAL A 158 -13.84 5.99 -3.07
C VAL A 158 -13.84 4.93 -4.16
N ASP A 159 -13.23 3.80 -3.88
CA ASP A 159 -13.14 2.65 -4.79
C ASP A 159 -14.11 1.56 -4.37
N ARG A 160 -14.91 1.05 -5.30
CA ARG A 160 -15.92 0.03 -5.04
C ARG A 160 -15.36 -1.37 -5.30
N THR A 161 -15.76 -2.31 -4.47
CA THR A 161 -15.34 -3.71 -4.60
C THR A 161 -16.36 -4.51 -5.42
N TYR A 162 -15.84 -5.28 -6.35
CA TYR A 162 -16.61 -6.18 -7.20
C TYR A 162 -16.11 -7.61 -7.09
N LEU A 163 -17.03 -8.55 -7.20
CA LEU A 163 -16.72 -9.91 -7.55
C LEU A 163 -16.66 -10.02 -9.07
N SER A 164 -15.55 -10.48 -9.60
CA SER A 164 -15.29 -10.66 -11.02
C SER A 164 -15.35 -12.13 -11.38
N LEU A 165 -16.30 -12.52 -12.22
CA LEU A 165 -16.54 -13.87 -12.71
C LEU A 165 -16.14 -14.00 -14.17
N SER A 166 -15.46 -15.08 -14.56
CA SER A 166 -15.23 -15.39 -15.98
C SER A 166 -16.53 -15.75 -16.67
N THR A 167 -16.79 -15.18 -17.86
CA THR A 167 -17.99 -15.50 -18.65
C THR A 167 -18.04 -16.98 -19.08
N ASP A 168 -16.89 -17.65 -19.15
CA ASP A 168 -16.79 -19.09 -19.46
C ASP A 168 -17.10 -19.99 -18.26
N ARG A 169 -17.13 -19.46 -17.04
CA ARG A 169 -17.25 -20.19 -15.77
C ARG A 169 -18.10 -19.44 -14.76
N LEU A 170 -19.27 -18.96 -15.18
CA LEU A 170 -20.24 -18.29 -14.30
C LEU A 170 -20.77 -19.21 -13.18
N ASP A 171 -20.66 -20.52 -13.38
CA ASP A 171 -20.99 -21.58 -12.42
C ASP A 171 -19.91 -21.81 -11.35
N ALA A 172 -18.74 -21.17 -11.47
CA ALA A 172 -17.62 -21.39 -10.55
C ALA A 172 -17.89 -20.93 -9.10
N LEU A 173 -18.90 -20.09 -8.90
CA LEU A 173 -19.32 -19.59 -7.59
C LEU A 173 -20.85 -19.51 -7.56
N THR A 174 -21.46 -20.02 -6.50
CA THR A 174 -22.89 -19.85 -6.24
C THR A 174 -23.14 -18.59 -5.43
N ILE A 175 -24.00 -17.73 -5.94
CA ILE A 175 -24.46 -16.50 -5.26
C ILE A 175 -25.95 -16.69 -4.93
N GLU A 176 -26.33 -16.57 -3.67
CA GLU A 176 -27.70 -16.71 -3.25
C GLU A 176 -28.58 -15.61 -3.87
N GLY A 177 -29.68 -16.01 -4.50
CA GLY A 177 -30.60 -15.06 -5.15
C GLY A 177 -30.18 -14.61 -6.55
N VAL A 178 -29.08 -15.13 -7.11
CA VAL A 178 -28.64 -14.83 -8.49
C VAL A 178 -28.48 -16.12 -9.27
N CYS A 179 -29.15 -16.24 -10.42
CA CYS A 179 -29.02 -17.44 -11.27
C CYS A 179 -27.94 -17.24 -12.34
N VAL A 180 -27.43 -18.36 -12.89
CA VAL A 180 -26.38 -18.35 -13.92
C VAL A 180 -26.85 -17.66 -15.20
N GLU A 181 -28.11 -17.80 -15.54
CA GLU A 181 -28.76 -17.20 -16.71
C GLU A 181 -28.75 -15.66 -16.62
N GLU A 182 -28.99 -15.12 -15.42
CA GLU A 182 -28.90 -13.67 -15.18
C GLU A 182 -27.45 -13.19 -15.30
N LEU A 183 -26.49 -13.94 -14.73
CA LEU A 183 -25.06 -13.64 -14.87
C LEU A 183 -24.58 -13.70 -16.33
N ALA A 184 -25.22 -14.48 -17.18
CA ALA A 184 -24.88 -14.58 -18.60
C ALA A 184 -25.27 -13.34 -19.40
N ASP A 185 -26.24 -12.54 -18.93
CA ASP A 185 -26.64 -11.30 -19.58
C ASP A 185 -25.48 -10.28 -19.59
N PRO A 186 -25.06 -9.77 -20.77
CA PRO A 186 -24.04 -8.71 -20.86
C PRO A 186 -24.36 -7.43 -20.07
N ASP A 187 -25.64 -7.13 -19.95
CA ASP A 187 -26.14 -5.94 -19.26
C ASP A 187 -26.46 -6.17 -17.77
N PHE A 188 -26.12 -7.34 -17.24
CA PHE A 188 -26.31 -7.65 -15.82
C PHE A 188 -25.65 -6.62 -14.91
N ARG A 189 -26.42 -6.09 -13.97
CA ARG A 189 -26.00 -5.10 -12.97
C ARG A 189 -26.43 -5.56 -11.57
N GLY A 190 -26.01 -6.75 -11.21
CA GLY A 190 -26.37 -7.35 -9.94
C GLY A 190 -25.47 -6.95 -8.79
N THR A 191 -26.01 -7.11 -7.59
CA THR A 191 -25.29 -6.90 -6.33
C THR A 191 -25.31 -8.18 -5.49
N ALA A 192 -24.30 -8.34 -4.62
CA ALA A 192 -24.26 -9.41 -3.65
C ALA A 192 -23.59 -8.93 -2.36
N ARG A 193 -23.87 -9.59 -1.25
CA ARG A 193 -23.09 -9.46 -0.01
C ARG A 193 -22.14 -10.65 0.08
N MET A 194 -21.06 -10.49 0.81
CA MET A 194 -20.10 -11.57 1.07
C MET A 194 -20.79 -12.81 1.68
N ALA A 195 -21.80 -12.56 2.54
CA ALA A 195 -22.59 -13.62 3.16
C ALA A 195 -23.49 -14.38 2.17
N ASP A 196 -23.76 -13.86 0.98
CA ASP A 196 -24.60 -14.51 -0.04
C ASP A 196 -23.79 -15.47 -0.95
N LEU A 197 -22.47 -15.46 -0.83
CA LEU A 197 -21.57 -16.37 -1.53
C LEU A 197 -21.58 -17.73 -0.84
N ARG A 198 -21.99 -18.80 -1.54
CA ARG A 198 -22.27 -20.11 -0.92
C ARG A 198 -21.24 -21.19 -1.21
N ALA A 199 -20.90 -21.41 -2.44
CA ALA A 199 -20.02 -22.51 -2.83
C ALA A 199 -19.11 -22.09 -3.97
N GLY A 200 -17.88 -22.58 -3.95
CA GLY A 200 -16.86 -22.28 -4.95
C GLY A 200 -15.55 -21.87 -4.35
N GLU A 201 -14.69 -21.29 -5.18
CA GLU A 201 -13.39 -20.77 -4.78
C GLU A 201 -13.26 -19.31 -5.22
N ILE A 202 -12.69 -18.48 -4.36
CA ILE A 202 -12.47 -17.05 -4.63
C ILE A 202 -11.00 -16.73 -4.42
N CYS A 203 -10.44 -15.94 -5.34
CA CYS A 203 -9.09 -15.43 -5.25
C CYS A 203 -9.08 -14.01 -4.68
N PHE A 204 -8.18 -13.77 -3.74
CA PHE A 204 -7.96 -12.47 -3.11
C PHE A 204 -6.51 -12.03 -3.23
N LEU A 205 -6.30 -10.73 -3.30
CA LEU A 205 -5.01 -10.14 -3.03
C LEU A 205 -4.92 -9.82 -1.53
N GLY A 206 -4.02 -10.49 -0.83
CA GLY A 206 -3.75 -10.29 0.60
C GLY A 206 -2.39 -9.65 0.80
N LEU A 207 -2.26 -8.35 0.50
CA LEU A 207 -1.07 -7.57 0.85
C LEU A 207 -1.10 -7.25 2.36
N ASP A 208 0.08 -7.07 2.95
CA ASP A 208 0.18 -6.57 4.32
C ASP A 208 -0.23 -5.08 4.35
N GLY A 209 -0.59 -4.55 5.53
CA GLY A 209 -1.02 -3.15 5.68
C GLY A 209 -2.53 -2.92 5.69
N ALA A 210 -2.99 -1.72 5.28
CA ALA A 210 -4.38 -1.28 5.37
C ALA A 210 -5.34 -2.10 4.50
N PHE A 211 -4.93 -2.47 3.30
CA PHE A 211 -5.67 -3.34 2.40
C PHE A 211 -5.91 -4.72 3.01
N SER A 212 -4.91 -5.26 3.71
CA SER A 212 -5.02 -6.52 4.45
C SER A 212 -6.11 -6.51 5.53
N ARG A 213 -6.40 -5.36 6.17
CA ARG A 213 -7.48 -5.24 7.16
C ARG A 213 -8.86 -5.36 6.52
N GLN A 214 -9.07 -4.69 5.39
CA GLN A 214 -10.32 -4.78 4.65
C GLN A 214 -10.53 -6.20 4.09
N THR A 215 -9.52 -6.78 3.46
CA THR A 215 -9.56 -8.16 2.96
C THR A 215 -9.88 -9.15 4.08
N ARG A 216 -9.31 -8.98 5.28
CA ARG A 216 -9.66 -9.80 6.45
C ARG A 216 -11.09 -9.56 6.92
N GLY A 217 -11.57 -8.32 6.89
CA GLY A 217 -12.95 -8.00 7.22
C GLY A 217 -13.94 -8.69 6.27
N LEU A 218 -13.72 -8.58 4.97
CA LEU A 218 -14.53 -9.26 3.96
C LEU A 218 -14.45 -10.78 4.09
N HIS A 219 -13.24 -11.32 4.34
CA HIS A 219 -13.07 -12.76 4.57
C HIS A 219 -13.89 -13.28 5.77
N ALA A 220 -13.97 -12.50 6.86
CA ALA A 220 -14.75 -12.89 8.03
C ALA A 220 -16.26 -12.98 7.77
N LEU A 221 -16.75 -12.36 6.70
CA LEU A 221 -18.16 -12.40 6.27
C LEU A 221 -18.47 -13.57 5.32
N LEU A 222 -17.44 -14.23 4.76
CA LEU A 222 -17.63 -15.35 3.82
C LEU A 222 -18.26 -16.57 4.50
N HIS A 223 -19.15 -17.23 3.76
CA HIS A 223 -19.69 -18.52 4.19
C HIS A 223 -18.57 -19.58 4.23
N PRO A 224 -18.53 -20.47 5.26
CA PRO A 224 -17.47 -21.47 5.42
C PRO A 224 -17.29 -22.46 4.26
N SER A 225 -18.30 -22.62 3.39
CA SER A 225 -18.23 -23.46 2.20
C SER A 225 -17.47 -22.84 1.02
N VAL A 226 -17.15 -21.54 1.09
CA VAL A 226 -16.36 -20.85 0.06
C VAL A 226 -14.89 -21.04 0.38
N LYS A 227 -14.15 -21.64 -0.54
CA LYS A 227 -12.68 -21.73 -0.46
C LYS A 227 -12.06 -20.41 -0.86
N MET A 228 -10.96 -20.07 -0.21
CA MET A 228 -10.24 -18.83 -0.50
C MET A 228 -8.78 -19.10 -0.81
N THR A 229 -8.33 -18.59 -1.95
CA THR A 229 -6.91 -18.52 -2.32
C THR A 229 -6.42 -17.09 -2.16
N VAL A 230 -5.38 -16.88 -1.33
CA VAL A 230 -4.82 -15.57 -1.04
C VAL A 230 -3.47 -15.42 -1.72
N TYR A 231 -3.39 -14.46 -2.63
CA TYR A 231 -2.14 -14.04 -3.27
C TYR A 231 -1.45 -12.99 -2.41
N ARG A 232 -0.16 -13.16 -2.15
CA ARG A 232 0.68 -12.18 -1.45
C ARG A 232 1.53 -11.34 -2.40
N ASP A 233 1.53 -11.69 -3.68
CA ASP A 233 2.25 -10.98 -4.72
C ASP A 233 1.23 -10.37 -5.70
N PHE A 234 1.33 -9.06 -5.92
CA PHE A 234 0.41 -8.34 -6.80
C PHE A 234 0.56 -8.76 -8.26
N PHE A 235 1.76 -9.05 -8.72
CA PHE A 235 1.97 -9.42 -10.13
C PHE A 235 1.42 -10.80 -10.44
N LEU A 236 1.56 -11.75 -9.50
CA LEU A 236 0.93 -13.07 -9.60
C LEU A 236 -0.58 -12.97 -9.54
N PHE A 237 -1.12 -12.20 -8.59
CA PHE A 237 -2.56 -11.95 -8.50
C PHE A 237 -3.10 -11.32 -9.78
N ARG A 238 -2.42 -10.31 -10.31
CA ARG A 238 -2.80 -9.66 -11.56
C ARG A 238 -2.72 -10.62 -12.73
N HIS A 239 -1.66 -11.41 -12.83
CA HIS A 239 -1.55 -12.44 -13.88
C HIS A 239 -2.75 -13.38 -13.84
N ASP A 240 -3.11 -13.86 -12.68
CA ASP A 240 -4.23 -14.77 -12.47
C ASP A 240 -5.58 -14.09 -12.74
N LEU A 241 -5.78 -12.86 -12.28
CA LEU A 241 -6.96 -12.04 -12.61
C LEU A 241 -7.14 -11.91 -14.14
N MET A 242 -6.05 -11.96 -14.88
CA MET A 242 -6.00 -11.78 -16.34
C MET A 242 -6.18 -13.08 -17.12
N THR A 243 -5.70 -14.20 -16.57
CA THR A 243 -5.58 -15.50 -17.24
C THR A 243 -6.43 -16.59 -16.58
N SER A 244 -6.69 -16.49 -15.27
CA SER A 244 -7.46 -17.46 -14.52
C SER A 244 -8.96 -17.29 -14.78
N ARG A 245 -9.66 -18.44 -14.73
CA ARG A 245 -11.14 -18.50 -14.77
C ARG A 245 -11.77 -18.48 -13.37
N ALA A 246 -10.94 -18.40 -12.32
CA ALA A 246 -11.43 -18.34 -10.95
C ALA A 246 -12.15 -17.02 -10.66
N PRO A 247 -13.21 -17.04 -9.86
CA PRO A 247 -13.81 -15.85 -9.29
C PRO A 247 -12.78 -15.05 -8.50
N THR A 248 -12.76 -13.75 -8.69
CA THR A 248 -11.71 -12.89 -8.10
C THR A 248 -12.33 -11.61 -7.59
N PHE A 249 -11.92 -11.14 -6.40
CA PHE A 249 -12.25 -9.79 -5.98
C PHE A 249 -11.39 -8.79 -6.74
N THR A 250 -12.03 -7.72 -7.20
CA THR A 250 -11.40 -6.60 -7.89
C THR A 250 -12.04 -5.30 -7.43
N THR A 251 -11.45 -4.18 -7.79
CA THR A 251 -12.05 -2.87 -7.52
C THR A 251 -12.30 -2.11 -8.82
N GLU A 252 -13.10 -1.05 -8.75
CA GLU A 252 -13.41 -0.20 -9.90
C GLU A 252 -12.14 0.36 -10.55
N MET A 253 -11.16 0.79 -9.77
CA MET A 253 -9.88 1.32 -10.28
C MET A 253 -9.07 0.27 -11.03
N VAL A 254 -9.10 -0.98 -10.58
CA VAL A 254 -8.42 -2.09 -11.27
C VAL A 254 -9.21 -2.52 -12.51
N ARG A 255 -10.55 -2.49 -12.43
CA ARG A 255 -11.45 -2.85 -13.53
C ARG A 255 -11.29 -1.93 -14.73
N THR A 256 -11.30 -0.61 -14.54
CA THR A 256 -11.22 0.37 -15.63
C THR A 256 -9.95 0.24 -16.48
N TYR A 257 -8.98 -0.51 -15.97
CA TYR A 257 -7.81 -0.88 -16.76
C TYR A 257 -8.08 -2.03 -17.75
N ARG A 258 -9.21 -2.80 -17.61
CA ARG A 258 -9.56 -3.94 -18.45
C ARG A 258 -11.06 -4.28 -18.41
N ASP A 259 -11.82 -3.65 -19.22
CA ASP A 259 -13.14 -4.17 -19.60
C ASP A 259 -13.06 -4.70 -21.05
N ASP A 260 -12.71 -5.98 -21.20
CA ASP A 260 -12.64 -6.69 -22.48
C ASP A 260 -13.87 -7.58 -22.72
N GLY A 261 -14.89 -7.48 -21.86
CA GLY A 261 -16.13 -8.25 -21.94
C GLY A 261 -16.03 -9.72 -21.55
N THR A 262 -14.82 -10.19 -21.18
CA THR A 262 -14.59 -11.61 -20.80
C THR A 262 -14.97 -11.90 -19.34
N ARG A 263 -15.37 -10.89 -18.60
CA ARG A 263 -15.72 -11.03 -17.19
C ARG A 263 -17.04 -10.35 -16.86
N ARG A 264 -17.76 -10.96 -15.90
CA ARG A 264 -18.98 -10.41 -15.33
C ARG A 264 -18.68 -9.86 -13.95
N LEU A 265 -19.24 -8.69 -13.65
CA LEU A 265 -19.01 -8.01 -12.39
C LEU A 265 -20.27 -7.98 -11.54
N VAL A 266 -20.12 -8.32 -10.28
CA VAL A 266 -21.18 -8.25 -9.27
C VAL A 266 -20.71 -7.30 -8.18
N LEU A 267 -21.43 -6.21 -7.94
CA LEU A 267 -21.07 -5.23 -6.92
C LEU A 267 -21.25 -5.81 -5.52
N ILE A 268 -20.23 -5.68 -4.68
CA ILE A 268 -20.30 -6.08 -3.27
C ILE A 268 -20.84 -4.91 -2.44
N THR A 269 -21.97 -5.15 -1.76
CA THR A 269 -22.73 -4.14 -1.03
C THR A 269 -22.55 -4.18 0.48
N ASP A 270 -21.58 -4.94 1.00
CA ASP A 270 -21.20 -4.89 2.40
C ASP A 270 -20.60 -3.52 2.76
N GLU A 271 -20.76 -3.08 4.02
CA GLU A 271 -20.18 -1.81 4.51
C GLU A 271 -18.66 -1.72 4.32
N LEU A 272 -17.97 -2.85 4.24
CA LEU A 272 -16.54 -2.94 3.97
C LEU A 272 -16.21 -3.02 2.47
N GLY A 273 -17.22 -2.98 1.58
CA GLY A 273 -17.04 -3.09 0.14
C GLY A 273 -16.42 -1.85 -0.51
N ASP A 274 -16.56 -0.68 0.11
CA ASP A 274 -16.02 0.57 -0.40
C ASP A 274 -14.72 0.96 0.30
N ILE A 275 -13.69 1.28 -0.48
CA ILE A 275 -12.39 1.71 0.03
C ILE A 275 -12.26 3.22 -0.14
N GLY A 276 -12.25 3.95 0.98
CA GLY A 276 -11.97 5.39 0.95
C GLY A 276 -10.47 5.64 0.94
N TYR A 277 -9.91 6.07 -0.20
CA TYR A 277 -8.53 6.51 -0.28
C TYR A 277 -8.39 7.99 0.06
N ARG A 278 -7.33 8.32 0.80
CA ARG A 278 -7.02 9.66 1.26
C ARG A 278 -5.66 10.10 0.73
N LEU A 279 -5.54 11.36 0.37
CA LEU A 279 -4.25 12.01 0.20
C LEU A 279 -3.81 12.56 1.55
N CYS A 280 -2.59 12.21 1.93
CA CYS A 280 -1.98 12.62 3.18
C CYS A 280 -0.68 13.37 2.91
N TRP A 281 -0.50 14.53 3.55
CA TRP A 281 0.70 15.36 3.43
C TRP A 281 1.00 16.13 4.72
N ARG A 282 2.23 16.65 4.86
CA ARG A 282 2.56 17.50 6.01
C ARG A 282 1.84 18.83 5.90
N ARG A 283 1.22 19.29 6.97
CA ARG A 283 0.55 20.60 7.04
C ARG A 283 1.53 21.76 6.73
N ALA A 284 2.79 21.62 7.14
CA ALA A 284 3.84 22.61 6.86
C ALA A 284 4.16 22.79 5.36
N ASP A 285 3.78 21.82 4.52
CA ASP A 285 4.05 21.86 3.08
C ASP A 285 2.88 22.39 2.24
N GLU A 286 1.74 22.75 2.83
CA GLU A 286 0.54 23.21 2.11
C GLU A 286 0.81 24.38 1.16
N GLU A 287 1.78 25.26 1.51
CA GLU A 287 2.15 26.42 0.68
C GLU A 287 3.18 26.07 -0.41
N ARG A 288 3.71 24.87 -0.47
CA ARG A 288 4.64 24.45 -1.53
C ARG A 288 3.90 24.37 -2.87
N GLY A 289 4.32 25.18 -3.84
CA GLY A 289 3.65 25.29 -5.13
C GLY A 289 3.50 23.97 -5.89
N VAL A 290 4.49 23.06 -5.78
CA VAL A 290 4.41 21.72 -6.40
C VAL A 290 3.34 20.84 -5.75
N LEU A 291 3.23 20.87 -4.41
CA LEU A 291 2.20 20.10 -3.70
C LEU A 291 0.80 20.63 -4.03
N ARG A 292 0.60 21.95 -4.02
CA ARG A 292 -0.68 22.58 -4.36
C ARG A 292 -1.13 22.16 -5.76
N ARG A 293 -0.24 22.29 -6.75
CA ARG A 293 -0.53 21.89 -8.14
C ARG A 293 -0.84 20.40 -8.26
N PHE A 294 -0.07 19.55 -7.56
CA PHE A 294 -0.35 18.12 -7.51
C PHE A 294 -1.73 17.84 -6.94
N LEU A 295 -2.11 18.44 -5.81
CA LEU A 295 -3.41 18.25 -5.17
C LEU A 295 -4.57 18.69 -6.08
N GLU A 296 -4.47 19.85 -6.74
CA GLU A 296 -5.47 20.34 -7.69
C GLU A 296 -5.73 19.28 -8.79
N LEU A 297 -4.67 18.79 -9.43
CA LEU A 297 -4.78 17.77 -10.48
C LEU A 297 -5.30 16.43 -9.94
N ALA A 298 -4.82 16.02 -8.77
CA ALA A 298 -5.24 14.76 -8.16
C ALA A 298 -6.73 14.76 -7.83
N PHE A 299 -7.26 15.86 -7.27
CA PHE A 299 -8.69 15.98 -6.99
C PHE A 299 -9.54 16.16 -8.25
N GLU A 300 -9.02 16.77 -9.30
CA GLU A 300 -9.69 16.84 -10.60
C GLU A 300 -9.83 15.43 -11.21
N HIS A 301 -8.76 14.64 -11.20
CA HIS A 301 -8.81 13.26 -11.67
C HIS A 301 -9.73 12.36 -10.85
N ALA A 302 -9.83 12.59 -9.53
CA ALA A 302 -10.77 11.86 -8.69
C ALA A 302 -12.23 12.18 -9.03
N LYS A 303 -12.57 13.44 -9.29
CA LYS A 303 -13.92 13.83 -9.76
C LYS A 303 -14.29 13.16 -11.08
N ASN A 304 -13.34 13.10 -12.01
CA ASN A 304 -13.54 12.41 -13.29
C ASN A 304 -13.73 10.90 -13.10
N TYR A 305 -12.99 10.30 -12.18
CA TYR A 305 -13.16 8.90 -11.80
C TYR A 305 -14.55 8.63 -11.22
N GLU A 306 -15.00 9.43 -10.26
CA GLU A 306 -16.32 9.27 -9.64
C GLU A 306 -17.47 9.48 -10.64
N ALA A 307 -17.32 10.41 -11.58
CA ALA A 307 -18.30 10.62 -12.64
C ALA A 307 -18.41 9.39 -13.54
N ALA A 308 -17.28 8.85 -14.01
CA ALA A 308 -17.24 7.64 -14.80
C ALA A 308 -17.77 6.41 -14.06
N ALA A 309 -17.45 6.26 -12.76
CA ALA A 309 -17.94 5.16 -11.94
C ALA A 309 -19.47 5.19 -11.72
N ARG A 310 -20.09 6.37 -11.74
CA ARG A 310 -21.56 6.51 -11.64
C ARG A 310 -22.30 6.13 -12.90
N GLU A 311 -21.67 6.26 -14.06
CA GLU A 311 -22.29 5.87 -15.35
C GLU A 311 -22.43 4.34 -15.48
N PHE A 312 -21.65 3.58 -14.70
CA PHE A 312 -21.64 2.11 -14.69
C PHE A 312 -22.40 1.50 -13.50
N ALA A 313 -22.89 2.29 -12.57
CA ALA A 313 -23.68 1.85 -11.41
C ALA A 313 -25.17 1.93 -11.68
#